data_457bea8d14b6f7037f8e6a65071e574f
#
_entry.id   457bea8d14b6f7037f8e6a65071e574f
#
_cell.length_a   1.000
_cell.length_b   1.000
_cell.length_c   1.000
_cell.angle_alpha   90.00
_cell.angle_beta   90.00
_cell.angle_gamma   90.00
#
_symmetry.space_group_name_H-M   'P 1'
#
loop_
_entity.id
_entity.type
_entity.pdbx_description
1 polymer ?
#
loop_
_entity_poly.entity_id
_entity_poly.type
_entity_poly.pdbx_seq_one_letter_code
_entity_poly.pdbx_strand_id
1 'polypeptide(L)'
;MKAQTTPDPLTDAELTGWFAGRLPEGLYQTAPTITSDNDEILIVGEIAEPELPADAAEGTRAAARSARIARFRGETRDARVRVARDAERLFGRKVSWGARCGGVEEMFTTLGVPVMTRLRIGDRRVLDTLIEAGVARSRSEALAWCVRLVGQHQSDWIESLRGALTAVQKARAEGPDVA
;
A
#
# COMPACT_ATOMS: atom_id res chain seq x y z
N MET A 1 -14.27 -18.80 -29.38
CA MET A 1 -14.05 -18.46 -27.95
C MET A 1 -12.61 -17.99 -27.84
N LYS A 2 -12.37 -16.65 -27.81
CA LYS A 2 -11.02 -16.10 -27.70
C LYS A 2 -10.60 -16.23 -26.24
N ALA A 3 -9.54 -16.97 -25.97
CA ALA A 3 -8.89 -16.97 -24.67
C ALA A 3 -8.46 -15.54 -24.37
N GLN A 4 -9.02 -14.93 -23.32
CA GLN A 4 -8.48 -13.73 -22.71
C GLN A 4 -7.16 -14.14 -22.06
N THR A 5 -6.06 -13.83 -22.71
CA THR A 5 -4.74 -13.89 -22.10
C THR A 5 -4.75 -12.82 -21.01
N THR A 6 -4.88 -13.23 -19.77
CA THR A 6 -4.62 -12.37 -18.62
C THR A 6 -3.16 -11.91 -18.78
N PRO A 7 -2.87 -10.62 -18.86
CA PRO A 7 -1.48 -10.18 -18.93
C PRO A 7 -0.75 -10.69 -17.68
N ASP A 8 0.44 -11.21 -17.91
CA ASP A 8 1.35 -11.65 -16.86
C ASP A 8 1.48 -10.51 -15.82
N PRO A 9 1.36 -10.79 -14.52
CA PRO A 9 1.44 -9.73 -13.52
C PRO A 9 2.80 -9.06 -13.64
N LEU A 10 2.80 -7.78 -14.00
CA LEU A 10 4.01 -6.96 -14.07
C LEU A 10 4.80 -7.08 -12.77
N THR A 11 6.08 -7.25 -12.92
CA THR A 11 6.99 -7.28 -11.78
C THR A 11 7.00 -5.91 -11.08
N ASP A 12 7.29 -5.88 -9.80
CA ASP A 12 7.43 -4.62 -9.05
C ASP A 12 8.49 -3.68 -9.67
N ALA A 13 9.49 -4.25 -10.35
CA ALA A 13 10.51 -3.50 -11.08
C ALA A 13 9.93 -2.77 -12.31
N GLU A 14 9.05 -3.40 -13.07
CA GLU A 14 8.39 -2.79 -14.23
C GLU A 14 7.41 -1.69 -13.80
N LEU A 15 6.65 -1.91 -12.72
CA LEU A 15 5.82 -0.89 -12.11
C LEU A 15 6.65 0.32 -11.66
N THR A 16 7.73 0.07 -10.95
CA THR A 16 8.64 1.12 -10.46
C THR A 16 9.21 1.93 -11.63
N GLY A 17 9.67 1.26 -12.70
CA GLY A 17 10.17 1.90 -13.91
C GLY A 17 9.11 2.75 -14.60
N TRP A 18 7.89 2.24 -14.75
CA TRP A 18 6.80 2.98 -15.37
C TRP A 18 6.44 4.25 -14.57
N PHE A 19 6.29 4.13 -13.24
CA PHE A 19 6.00 5.29 -12.40
C PHE A 19 7.15 6.30 -12.37
N ALA A 20 8.40 5.86 -12.37
CA ALA A 20 9.56 6.76 -12.45
C ALA A 20 9.52 7.63 -13.73
N GLY A 21 9.06 7.07 -14.87
CA GLY A 21 8.91 7.82 -16.12
C GLY A 21 7.64 8.66 -16.22
N ARG A 22 6.65 8.49 -15.34
CA ARG A 22 5.33 9.14 -15.41
C ARG A 22 5.04 10.12 -14.29
N LEU A 23 5.70 9.98 -13.16
CA LEU A 23 5.55 10.94 -12.07
C LEU A 23 6.18 12.29 -12.46
N PRO A 24 5.53 13.41 -12.10
CA PRO A 24 6.13 14.72 -12.29
C PRO A 24 7.47 14.83 -11.58
N GLU A 25 8.43 15.48 -12.24
CA GLU A 25 9.73 15.78 -11.60
C GLU A 25 9.53 16.59 -10.33
N GLY A 26 10.26 16.22 -9.28
CA GLY A 26 10.19 16.88 -7.98
C GLY A 26 8.90 16.63 -7.19
N LEU A 27 8.03 15.70 -7.64
CA LEU A 27 6.84 15.35 -6.86
C LEU A 27 7.22 14.84 -5.46
N TYR A 28 8.25 14.00 -5.38
CA TYR A 28 8.81 13.47 -4.14
C TYR A 28 10.30 13.80 -4.08
N GLN A 29 10.88 13.81 -2.89
CA GLN A 29 12.32 14.07 -2.70
C GLN A 29 13.19 12.93 -3.22
N THR A 30 12.70 11.71 -3.11
CA THR A 30 13.35 10.48 -3.55
C THR A 30 12.36 9.62 -4.32
N ALA A 31 12.83 8.54 -4.93
CA ALA A 31 11.95 7.55 -5.55
C ALA A 31 10.92 7.04 -4.52
N PRO A 32 9.62 7.06 -4.84
CA PRO A 32 8.59 6.60 -3.92
C PRO A 32 8.65 5.08 -3.74
N THR A 33 8.19 4.61 -2.59
CA THR A 33 7.91 3.19 -2.37
C THR A 33 6.65 2.82 -3.13
N ILE A 34 6.71 1.78 -3.94
CA ILE A 34 5.57 1.23 -4.67
C ILE A 34 5.32 -0.18 -4.17
N THR A 35 4.11 -0.43 -3.70
CA THR A 35 3.65 -1.75 -3.25
C THR A 35 2.42 -2.11 -4.05
N SER A 36 2.34 -3.33 -4.55
CA SER A 36 1.18 -3.75 -5.33
C SER A 36 0.66 -5.13 -4.94
N ASP A 37 -0.63 -5.32 -5.18
CA ASP A 37 -1.30 -6.62 -5.18
C ASP A 37 -2.16 -6.78 -6.45
N ASN A 38 -3.13 -7.68 -6.44
CA ASN A 38 -4.00 -7.93 -7.58
C ASN A 38 -5.02 -6.81 -7.84
N ASP A 39 -5.32 -5.99 -6.85
CA ASP A 39 -6.41 -5.00 -6.87
C ASP A 39 -5.88 -3.56 -6.85
N GLU A 40 -4.73 -3.33 -6.21
CA GLU A 40 -4.23 -2.00 -5.89
C GLU A 40 -2.73 -1.84 -6.14
N ILE A 41 -2.34 -0.63 -6.55
CA ILE A 41 -0.96 -0.14 -6.56
C ILE A 41 -0.90 1.03 -5.59
N LEU A 42 -0.15 0.90 -4.50
CA LEU A 42 0.03 1.92 -3.48
C LEU A 42 1.37 2.63 -3.69
N ILE A 43 1.33 3.97 -3.75
CA ILE A 43 2.51 4.82 -3.94
C ILE A 43 2.65 5.73 -2.72
N VAL A 44 3.77 5.61 -2.02
CA VAL A 44 4.10 6.45 -0.86
C VAL A 44 5.48 7.06 -1.06
N GLY A 45 5.56 8.37 -1.08
CA GLY A 45 6.82 9.08 -1.29
C GLY A 45 7.13 10.09 -0.19
N GLU A 46 8.41 10.39 -0.03
CA GLU A 46 8.92 11.37 0.92
C GLU A 46 8.77 12.79 0.38
N ILE A 47 8.28 13.71 1.19
CA ILE A 47 8.19 15.14 0.88
C ILE A 47 9.01 15.96 1.87
N ALA A 48 9.48 17.13 1.43
CA ALA A 48 10.29 18.02 2.27
C ALA A 48 9.54 18.45 3.52
N GLU A 49 10.25 18.37 4.64
CA GLU A 49 9.75 18.92 5.92
C GLU A 49 9.66 20.45 5.84
N PRO A 50 8.68 21.05 6.54
CA PRO A 50 8.61 22.49 6.68
C PRO A 50 9.78 23.00 7.54
N GLU A 51 10.32 24.15 7.18
CA GLU A 51 11.31 24.82 8.01
C GLU A 51 10.67 25.32 9.31
N LEU A 52 11.27 24.95 10.42
CA LEU A 52 10.86 25.33 11.77
C LEU A 52 12.08 25.71 12.60
N PRO A 53 11.90 26.55 13.65
CA PRO A 53 12.97 26.79 14.61
C PRO A 53 13.53 25.51 15.20
N ALA A 54 14.84 25.48 15.47
CA ALA A 54 15.53 24.29 15.96
C ALA A 54 14.98 23.79 17.31
N ASP A 55 14.46 24.69 18.13
CA ASP A 55 13.87 24.45 19.43
C ASP A 55 12.35 24.18 19.41
N ALA A 56 11.74 24.07 18.23
CA ALA A 56 10.31 23.80 18.11
C ALA A 56 9.94 22.49 18.84
N ALA A 57 8.88 22.55 19.65
CA ALA A 57 8.35 21.39 20.37
C ALA A 57 7.86 20.30 19.40
N GLU A 58 7.93 19.02 19.80
CA GLU A 58 7.54 17.89 18.94
C GLU A 58 6.09 17.98 18.47
N GLY A 59 5.16 18.45 19.32
CA GLY A 59 3.77 18.70 18.91
C GLY A 59 3.66 19.73 17.78
N THR A 60 4.49 20.78 17.80
CA THR A 60 4.54 21.77 16.71
C THR A 60 5.09 21.16 15.43
N ARG A 61 6.15 20.34 15.52
CA ARG A 61 6.73 19.63 14.38
C ARG A 61 5.72 18.68 13.74
N ALA A 62 5.05 17.86 14.56
CA ALA A 62 4.03 16.92 14.08
C ALA A 62 2.87 17.65 13.37
N ALA A 63 2.35 18.72 13.95
CA ALA A 63 1.31 19.54 13.35
C ALA A 63 1.75 20.16 12.00
N ALA A 64 2.99 20.67 11.94
CA ALA A 64 3.53 21.26 10.71
C ALA A 64 3.74 20.21 9.61
N ARG A 65 4.19 19.01 9.95
CA ARG A 65 4.34 17.88 9.03
C ARG A 65 2.99 17.46 8.45
N SER A 66 1.95 17.27 9.29
CA SER A 66 0.60 16.94 8.82
C SER A 66 0.02 18.06 7.94
N ALA A 67 0.19 19.33 8.32
CA ALA A 67 -0.23 20.44 7.48
C ALA A 67 0.50 20.47 6.12
N ARG A 68 1.81 20.13 6.09
CA ARG A 68 2.58 20.02 4.86
C ARG A 68 2.06 18.89 3.96
N ILE A 69 1.72 17.74 4.54
CA ILE A 69 1.12 16.61 3.80
C ILE A 69 -0.24 17.00 3.23
N ALA A 70 -1.10 17.64 4.04
CA ALA A 70 -2.42 18.10 3.59
C ALA A 70 -2.32 19.09 2.42
N ARG A 71 -1.38 20.05 2.48
CA ARG A 71 -1.09 20.98 1.38
C ARG A 71 -0.61 20.25 0.14
N PHE A 72 0.36 19.34 0.26
CA PHE A 72 0.87 18.52 -0.84
C PHE A 72 -0.26 17.72 -1.50
N ARG A 73 -1.14 17.11 -0.69
CA ARG A 73 -2.31 16.37 -1.18
C ARG A 73 -3.20 17.24 -2.07
N GLY A 74 -3.43 18.49 -1.69
CA GLY A 74 -4.23 19.44 -2.47
C GLY A 74 -3.52 19.86 -3.77
N GLU A 75 -2.30 20.35 -3.66
CA GLU A 75 -1.52 20.90 -4.78
C GLU A 75 -1.24 19.87 -5.88
N THR A 76 -1.03 18.61 -5.51
CA THR A 76 -0.66 17.54 -6.47
C THR A 76 -1.85 16.71 -6.96
N ARG A 77 -3.07 17.01 -6.52
CA ARG A 77 -4.26 16.19 -6.80
C ARG A 77 -4.44 15.90 -8.29
N ASP A 78 -4.39 16.92 -9.12
CA ASP A 78 -4.69 16.76 -10.54
C ASP A 78 -3.59 15.98 -11.28
N ALA A 79 -2.34 16.16 -10.90
CA ALA A 79 -1.23 15.38 -11.43
C ALA A 79 -1.38 13.90 -11.07
N ARG A 80 -1.66 13.59 -9.77
CA ARG A 80 -1.87 12.23 -9.30
C ARG A 80 -3.07 11.55 -9.97
N VAL A 81 -4.18 12.28 -10.18
CA VAL A 81 -5.36 11.75 -10.87
C VAL A 81 -5.04 11.39 -12.32
N ARG A 82 -4.25 12.21 -13.03
CA ARG A 82 -3.83 11.88 -14.41
C ARG A 82 -2.99 10.61 -14.45
N VAL A 83 -1.97 10.52 -13.60
CA VAL A 83 -1.10 9.33 -13.52
C VAL A 83 -1.89 8.09 -13.13
N ALA A 84 -2.80 8.21 -12.13
CA ALA A 84 -3.64 7.11 -11.71
C ALA A 84 -4.53 6.58 -12.84
N ARG A 85 -5.18 7.46 -13.61
CA ARG A 85 -6.02 7.06 -14.76
C ARG A 85 -5.23 6.30 -15.83
N ASP A 86 -4.01 6.74 -16.09
CA ASP A 86 -3.14 6.08 -17.08
C ASP A 86 -2.69 4.71 -16.57
N ALA A 87 -2.30 4.62 -15.30
CA ALA A 87 -1.91 3.37 -14.66
C ALA A 87 -3.10 2.39 -14.56
N GLU A 88 -4.28 2.84 -14.11
CA GLU A 88 -5.49 2.02 -14.02
C GLU A 88 -5.89 1.44 -15.39
N ARG A 89 -5.75 2.23 -16.47
CA ARG A 89 -6.04 1.78 -17.83
C ARG A 89 -5.04 0.72 -18.31
N LEU A 90 -3.76 0.87 -17.94
CA LEU A 90 -2.69 -0.01 -18.41
C LEU A 90 -2.63 -1.30 -17.58
N PHE A 91 -2.75 -1.18 -16.26
CA PHE A 91 -2.52 -2.29 -15.32
C PHE A 91 -3.80 -2.93 -14.79
N GLY A 92 -4.95 -2.30 -15.00
CA GLY A 92 -6.25 -2.79 -14.52
C GLY A 92 -6.41 -2.76 -12.99
N ARG A 93 -5.52 -2.08 -12.26
CA ARG A 93 -5.50 -1.98 -10.79
C ARG A 93 -5.77 -0.56 -10.35
N LYS A 94 -6.38 -0.38 -9.18
CA LYS A 94 -6.58 0.93 -8.57
C LYS A 94 -5.26 1.51 -8.08
N VAL A 95 -5.13 2.83 -8.14
CA VAL A 95 -3.92 3.52 -7.66
C VAL A 95 -4.24 4.33 -6.42
N SER A 96 -3.60 4.00 -5.32
CA SER A 96 -3.66 4.71 -4.05
C SER A 96 -2.38 5.48 -3.77
N TRP A 97 -2.51 6.55 -3.01
CA TRP A 97 -1.44 7.50 -2.76
C TRP A 97 -1.29 7.80 -1.29
N GLY A 98 -0.07 8.01 -0.88
CA GLY A 98 0.30 8.53 0.43
C GLY A 98 1.53 9.44 0.34
N ALA A 99 1.84 10.09 1.45
CA ALA A 99 3.08 10.83 1.60
C ALA A 99 3.64 10.67 3.02
N ARG A 100 4.96 10.70 3.10
CA ARG A 100 5.73 10.82 4.33
C ARG A 100 6.34 12.20 4.43
N CYS A 101 6.33 12.76 5.64
CA CYS A 101 7.01 13.99 5.98
C CYS A 101 7.67 13.81 7.33
N GLY A 102 8.97 13.59 7.35
CA GLY A 102 9.67 13.17 8.55
C GLY A 102 9.07 11.88 9.13
N GLY A 103 8.76 11.87 10.42
CA GLY A 103 8.14 10.69 11.08
C GLY A 103 6.62 10.53 10.89
N VAL A 104 5.96 11.38 10.08
CA VAL A 104 4.52 11.33 9.84
C VAL A 104 4.23 10.76 8.46
N GLU A 105 3.36 9.75 8.40
CA GLU A 105 2.87 9.16 7.14
C GLU A 105 1.35 9.26 7.08
N GLU A 106 0.81 9.76 5.96
CA GLU A 106 -0.63 9.85 5.74
C GLU A 106 -1.02 9.27 4.37
N MET A 107 -2.03 8.41 4.37
CA MET A 107 -2.66 7.90 3.15
C MET A 107 -3.73 8.87 2.65
N PHE A 108 -3.74 9.13 1.35
CA PHE A 108 -4.74 10.01 0.71
C PHE A 108 -5.98 9.26 0.28
N THR A 109 -5.77 8.00 -0.10
CA THR A 109 -6.80 7.06 -0.50
C THR A 109 -6.47 5.71 0.12
N THR A 110 -7.52 5.00 0.55
CA THR A 110 -7.41 3.63 1.04
C THR A 110 -8.45 2.80 0.29
N LEU A 111 -8.00 1.82 -0.46
CA LEU A 111 -8.89 0.87 -1.11
C LEU A 111 -9.28 -0.22 -0.11
N GLY A 112 -10.56 -0.42 0.08
CA GLY A 112 -11.08 -1.58 0.81
C GLY A 112 -11.63 -2.59 -0.19
N VAL A 113 -11.03 -3.76 -0.28
CA VAL A 113 -11.49 -4.86 -1.13
C VAL A 113 -12.21 -5.89 -0.27
N PRO A 114 -13.43 -6.33 -0.63
CA PRO A 114 -14.15 -7.33 0.15
C PRO A 114 -13.46 -8.69 0.04
N VAL A 115 -13.14 -9.28 1.19
CA VAL A 115 -12.67 -10.67 1.28
C VAL A 115 -13.73 -11.51 1.95
N MET A 116 -14.21 -12.54 1.26
CA MET A 116 -15.22 -13.44 1.80
C MET A 116 -14.59 -14.68 2.43
N THR A 117 -14.97 -14.99 3.66
CA THR A 117 -14.52 -16.19 4.36
C THR A 117 -15.67 -16.89 5.07
N ARG A 118 -15.50 -18.18 5.35
CA ARG A 118 -16.42 -19.00 6.14
C ARG A 118 -15.72 -19.46 7.40
N LEU A 119 -16.18 -18.97 8.55
CA LEU A 119 -15.62 -19.23 9.86
C LEU A 119 -16.43 -20.29 10.61
N ARG A 120 -15.77 -21.17 11.35
CA ARG A 120 -16.40 -22.10 12.28
C ARG A 120 -16.81 -21.40 13.58
N ILE A 121 -17.57 -22.09 14.44
CA ILE A 121 -18.11 -21.50 15.67
C ILE A 121 -17.01 -20.97 16.59
N GLY A 122 -15.88 -21.69 16.72
CA GLY A 122 -14.75 -21.26 17.54
C GLY A 122 -14.20 -19.90 17.09
N ASP A 123 -13.96 -19.74 15.78
CA ASP A 123 -13.42 -18.52 15.19
C ASP A 123 -14.41 -17.35 15.34
N ARG A 124 -15.72 -17.61 15.13
CA ARG A 124 -16.74 -16.57 15.29
C ARG A 124 -16.83 -16.08 16.73
N ARG A 125 -16.67 -16.96 17.73
CA ARG A 125 -16.66 -16.56 19.14
C ARG A 125 -15.51 -15.62 19.48
N VAL A 126 -14.32 -15.79 18.87
CA VAL A 126 -13.22 -14.83 19.02
C VAL A 126 -13.64 -13.45 18.52
N LEU A 127 -14.26 -13.36 17.34
CA LEU A 127 -14.73 -12.09 16.80
C LEU A 127 -15.83 -11.47 17.67
N ASP A 128 -16.75 -12.28 18.17
CA ASP A 128 -17.83 -11.80 19.03
C ASP A 128 -17.26 -11.24 20.36
N THR A 129 -16.28 -11.91 20.96
CA THR A 129 -15.58 -11.40 22.15
C THR A 129 -14.89 -10.06 21.89
N LEU A 130 -14.27 -9.87 20.72
CA LEU A 130 -13.64 -8.58 20.34
C LEU A 130 -14.67 -7.47 20.19
N ILE A 131 -15.87 -7.79 19.71
CA ILE A 131 -16.97 -6.82 19.60
C ILE A 131 -17.50 -6.48 21.00
N GLU A 132 -17.76 -7.47 21.85
CA GLU A 132 -18.25 -7.28 23.21
C GLU A 132 -17.26 -6.48 24.07
N ALA A 133 -15.95 -6.67 23.84
CA ALA A 133 -14.87 -5.93 24.50
C ALA A 133 -14.69 -4.50 23.93
N GLY A 134 -15.44 -4.09 22.90
CA GLY A 134 -15.32 -2.76 22.29
C GLY A 134 -14.10 -2.55 21.40
N VAL A 135 -13.37 -3.62 21.04
CA VAL A 135 -12.21 -3.56 20.13
C VAL A 135 -12.65 -3.33 18.68
N ALA A 136 -13.81 -3.85 18.31
CA ALA A 136 -14.39 -3.71 16.99
C ALA A 136 -15.92 -3.52 17.07
N ARG A 137 -16.51 -2.91 16.04
CA ARG A 137 -17.95 -2.66 15.96
C ARG A 137 -18.71 -3.73 15.16
N SER A 138 -17.98 -4.58 14.44
CA SER A 138 -18.56 -5.65 13.62
C SER A 138 -17.56 -6.81 13.46
N ARG A 139 -18.08 -7.99 13.06
CA ARG A 139 -17.25 -9.17 12.75
C ARG A 139 -16.24 -8.89 11.63
N SER A 140 -16.59 -8.10 10.62
CA SER A 140 -15.68 -7.72 9.54
C SER A 140 -14.53 -6.86 10.06
N GLU A 141 -14.83 -5.89 10.93
CA GLU A 141 -13.82 -5.04 11.56
C GLU A 141 -12.94 -5.84 12.53
N ALA A 142 -13.51 -6.75 13.31
CA ALA A 142 -12.77 -7.65 14.18
C ALA A 142 -11.81 -8.55 13.38
N LEU A 143 -12.26 -9.12 12.26
CA LEU A 143 -11.43 -9.93 11.37
C LEU A 143 -10.28 -9.11 10.77
N ALA A 144 -10.57 -7.92 10.27
CA ALA A 144 -9.52 -7.01 9.75
C ALA A 144 -8.52 -6.61 10.85
N TRP A 145 -8.98 -6.44 12.10
CA TRP A 145 -8.12 -6.21 13.25
C TRP A 145 -7.19 -7.41 13.51
N CYS A 146 -7.72 -8.64 13.49
CA CYS A 146 -6.92 -9.86 13.63
C CYS A 146 -5.84 -9.98 12.55
N VAL A 147 -6.17 -9.66 11.29
CA VAL A 147 -5.19 -9.66 10.18
C VAL A 147 -4.06 -8.65 10.43
N ARG A 148 -4.41 -7.43 10.86
CA ARG A 148 -3.39 -6.41 11.22
C ARG A 148 -2.51 -6.87 12.39
N LEU A 149 -3.11 -7.49 13.41
CA LEU A 149 -2.39 -8.01 14.57
C LEU A 149 -1.36 -9.06 14.16
N VAL A 150 -1.74 -10.00 13.29
CA VAL A 150 -0.82 -11.00 12.72
C VAL A 150 0.29 -10.32 11.93
N GLY A 151 -0.03 -9.35 11.09
CA GLY A 151 0.96 -8.60 10.30
C GLY A 151 1.97 -7.84 11.19
N GLN A 152 1.54 -7.35 12.35
CA GLN A 152 2.42 -6.64 13.30
C GLN A 152 3.29 -7.58 14.13
N HIS A 153 2.74 -8.69 14.61
CA HIS A 153 3.44 -9.60 15.50
C HIS A 153 4.22 -10.72 14.81
N GLN A 154 3.92 -10.97 13.54
CA GLN A 154 4.56 -12.01 12.72
C GLN A 154 5.21 -11.42 11.46
N SER A 155 5.66 -10.16 11.52
CA SER A 155 6.24 -9.43 10.40
C SER A 155 7.41 -10.20 9.76
N ASP A 156 8.34 -10.68 10.57
CA ASP A 156 9.55 -11.38 10.10
C ASP A 156 9.21 -12.68 9.38
N TRP A 157 8.22 -13.43 9.90
CA TRP A 157 7.75 -14.64 9.24
C TRP A 157 7.04 -14.36 7.93
N ILE A 158 6.17 -13.35 7.89
CA ILE A 158 5.48 -12.92 6.66
C ILE A 158 6.48 -12.44 5.62
N GLU A 159 7.50 -11.67 6.03
CA GLU A 159 8.56 -11.21 5.13
C GLU A 159 9.41 -12.37 4.59
N SER A 160 9.74 -13.34 5.44
CA SER A 160 10.42 -14.57 5.02
C SER A 160 9.61 -15.35 3.98
N LEU A 161 8.27 -15.44 4.15
CA LEU A 161 7.40 -16.06 3.15
C LEU A 161 7.39 -15.30 1.83
N ARG A 162 7.35 -13.97 1.85
CA ARG A 162 7.43 -13.14 0.64
C ARG A 162 8.74 -13.35 -0.10
N GLY A 163 9.86 -13.38 0.61
CA GLY A 163 11.18 -13.67 0.03
C GLY A 163 11.24 -15.05 -0.63
N ALA A 164 10.69 -16.07 0.01
CA ALA A 164 10.61 -17.41 -0.54
C ALA A 164 9.74 -17.48 -1.81
N LEU A 165 8.61 -16.77 -1.83
CA LEU A 165 7.73 -16.69 -3.01
C LEU A 165 8.42 -16.02 -4.19
N THR A 166 9.23 -14.99 -3.97
CA THR A 166 10.03 -14.34 -5.04
C THR A 166 10.98 -15.34 -5.71
N ALA A 167 11.64 -16.20 -4.93
CA ALA A 167 12.50 -17.25 -5.47
C ALA A 167 11.71 -18.29 -6.29
N VAL A 168 10.51 -18.66 -5.84
CA VAL A 168 9.62 -19.55 -6.58
C VAL A 168 9.15 -18.92 -7.90
N GLN A 169 8.80 -17.64 -7.89
CA GLN A 169 8.40 -16.91 -9.10
C GLN A 169 9.53 -16.84 -10.11
N LYS A 170 10.75 -16.57 -9.66
CA LYS A 170 11.94 -16.55 -10.50
C LYS A 170 12.18 -17.92 -11.14
N ALA A 171 12.16 -19.01 -10.36
CA ALA A 171 12.33 -20.37 -10.87
C ALA A 171 11.26 -20.76 -11.88
N ARG A 172 10.00 -20.30 -11.69
CA ARG A 172 8.92 -20.52 -12.67
C ARG A 172 9.15 -19.75 -13.98
N ALA A 173 9.65 -18.53 -13.91
CA ALA A 173 9.94 -17.72 -15.10
C ALA A 173 11.12 -18.26 -15.90
N GLU A 174 12.13 -18.81 -15.23
CA GLU A 174 13.29 -19.45 -15.88
C GLU A 174 12.92 -20.76 -16.59
N GLY A 175 11.87 -21.44 -16.12
CA GLY A 175 11.39 -22.71 -16.71
C GLY A 175 12.40 -23.87 -16.54
N PRO A 176 12.05 -25.08 -17.06
CA PRO A 176 13.03 -26.14 -17.15
C PRO A 176 14.00 -25.87 -18.31
N ASP A 177 15.30 -26.06 -18.06
CA ASP A 177 16.31 -26.03 -19.12
C ASP A 177 15.92 -27.04 -20.20
N VAL A 178 15.53 -26.56 -21.38
CA VAL A 178 15.29 -27.44 -22.56
C VAL A 178 16.65 -27.72 -23.16
N ALA A 179 17.21 -28.87 -22.81
CA ALA A 179 18.41 -29.39 -23.42
C ALA A 179 18.11 -29.92 -24.85
#